data_2f472cc4ec59e044d17b9dc6f5d5d1a3
#
_entry.id   2f472cc4ec59e044d17b9dc6f5d5d1a3
#
_cell.length_a   1.000
_cell.length_b   1.000
_cell.length_c   1.000
_cell.angle_alpha   90.00
_cell.angle_beta   90.00
_cell.angle_gamma   90.00
#
_symmetry.space_group_name_H-M   'P 1'
#
loop_
_entity.id
_entity.type
_entity.pdbx_description
1 polymer ?
#
loop_
_entity_poly.entity_id
_entity_poly.type
_entity_poly.pdbx_seq_one_letter_code
_entity_poly.pdbx_strand_id
1 'polypeptide(L)'
;LLNRNTTIIFEGKPIKTPDASTFWRIIAEHKVGTMFTAPTAIRAIKKEDPDGEFIKQYDLSALKNQFLAGERCDNATIEWYQQHIPIPVIDHWWQTESGWPMVANSLGIEQMLVKPGSATKAVCGYDIRIFNENGEELNANEEGLVVVKLPLPPGNMLGIWENETRFKASYFSKFDGYYLSGDGGYKDEDGYVFITGRTDDVINVAGHRLSTAEMEEIVASHQSVAECAVIGIHDELKGQVPL
;
A
#
# COMPACT_ATOMS: atom_id res chain seq x y z
N LEU A 1 3.36 6.59 -20.42
CA LEU A 1 3.73 7.59 -21.43
C LEU A 1 5.18 7.43 -21.91
N LEU A 2 6.15 7.23 -21.03
CA LEU A 2 7.55 7.04 -21.42
C LEU A 2 7.75 5.89 -22.41
N ASN A 3 7.01 4.81 -22.27
CA ASN A 3 7.03 3.64 -23.14
C ASN A 3 5.99 3.70 -24.28
N ARG A 4 5.46 4.88 -24.59
CA ARG A 4 4.42 5.11 -25.61
C ARG A 4 3.09 4.37 -25.37
N ASN A 5 2.81 3.99 -24.13
CA ASN A 5 1.53 3.40 -23.76
C ASN A 5 0.43 4.48 -23.72
N THR A 6 -0.77 4.10 -24.11
CA THR A 6 -1.95 4.93 -23.88
C THR A 6 -2.35 4.83 -22.41
N THR A 7 -2.59 5.98 -21.77
CA THR A 7 -3.09 6.05 -20.40
C THR A 7 -4.50 6.61 -20.43
N ILE A 8 -5.43 5.91 -19.77
CA ILE A 8 -6.79 6.36 -19.54
C ILE A 8 -6.84 6.98 -18.15
N ILE A 9 -7.22 8.25 -18.10
CA ILE A 9 -7.46 8.95 -16.84
C ILE A 9 -8.98 8.96 -16.63
N PHE A 10 -9.43 8.31 -15.56
CA PHE A 10 -10.85 8.22 -15.23
C PHE A 10 -11.24 9.36 -14.29
N GLU A 11 -12.30 10.09 -14.69
CA GLU A 11 -12.96 11.08 -13.85
C GLU A 11 -14.36 10.58 -13.48
N GLY A 12 -14.56 10.25 -12.21
CA GLY A 12 -15.83 9.72 -11.72
C GLY A 12 -15.67 8.95 -10.42
N LYS A 13 -16.74 8.29 -9.99
CA LYS A 13 -16.76 7.45 -8.80
C LYS A 13 -16.86 5.98 -9.19
N PRO A 14 -16.17 5.07 -8.50
CA PRO A 14 -16.14 3.65 -8.87
C PRO A 14 -17.52 2.98 -8.85
N ILE A 15 -18.45 3.47 -8.01
CA ILE A 15 -19.76 2.87 -7.77
C ILE A 15 -20.96 3.75 -8.20
N LYS A 16 -20.70 4.94 -8.77
CA LYS A 16 -21.77 5.92 -9.09
C LYS A 16 -21.62 6.61 -10.45
N THR A 17 -20.95 5.98 -11.42
CA THR A 17 -20.70 6.58 -12.74
C THR A 17 -20.94 5.56 -13.89
N PRO A 18 -22.12 5.03 -14.11
CA PRO A 18 -23.36 5.22 -13.34
C PRO A 18 -23.50 4.31 -12.11
N ASP A 19 -22.81 3.17 -12.06
CA ASP A 19 -22.92 2.12 -11.05
C ASP A 19 -21.57 1.40 -10.81
N ALA A 20 -21.56 0.31 -10.08
CA ALA A 20 -20.36 -0.46 -9.74
C ALA A 20 -19.74 -1.21 -10.95
N SER A 21 -20.37 -1.21 -12.12
CA SER A 21 -19.82 -1.76 -13.35
C SER A 21 -18.79 -0.86 -14.03
N THR A 22 -18.66 0.37 -13.60
CA THR A 22 -17.93 1.43 -14.32
C THR A 22 -16.52 1.04 -14.71
N PHE A 23 -15.76 0.47 -13.80
CA PHE A 23 -14.37 0.06 -14.10
C PHE A 23 -14.33 -1.09 -15.10
N TRP A 24 -15.22 -2.05 -14.96
CA TRP A 24 -15.30 -3.22 -15.85
C TRP A 24 -15.69 -2.81 -17.26
N ARG A 25 -16.62 -1.89 -17.40
CA ARG A 25 -17.01 -1.31 -18.68
C ARG A 25 -15.83 -0.61 -19.36
N ILE A 26 -15.11 0.26 -18.65
CA ILE A 26 -13.94 0.98 -19.20
C ILE A 26 -12.85 -0.01 -19.62
N ILE A 27 -12.58 -1.02 -18.81
CA ILE A 27 -11.58 -2.05 -19.12
C ILE A 27 -11.97 -2.78 -20.41
N ALA A 28 -13.22 -3.17 -20.55
CA ALA A 28 -13.71 -3.89 -21.73
C ALA A 28 -13.70 -3.01 -23.00
N GLU A 29 -14.27 -1.80 -22.92
CA GLU A 29 -14.37 -0.88 -24.04
C GLU A 29 -13.01 -0.47 -24.62
N HIS A 30 -12.05 -0.24 -23.74
CA HIS A 30 -10.72 0.25 -24.13
C HIS A 30 -9.63 -0.82 -24.12
N LYS A 31 -9.99 -2.08 -23.84
CA LYS A 31 -9.06 -3.21 -23.75
C LYS A 31 -7.86 -2.90 -22.84
N VAL A 32 -8.16 -2.42 -21.64
CA VAL A 32 -7.16 -2.02 -20.67
C VAL A 32 -6.35 -3.23 -20.24
N GLY A 33 -5.03 -3.17 -20.40
CA GLY A 33 -4.13 -4.26 -20.01
C GLY A 33 -3.68 -4.21 -18.56
N THR A 34 -3.65 -3.02 -17.98
CA THR A 34 -3.23 -2.80 -16.58
C THR A 34 -4.13 -1.74 -15.95
N MET A 35 -4.67 -2.05 -14.79
CA MET A 35 -5.45 -1.12 -13.99
C MET A 35 -4.65 -0.73 -12.74
N PHE A 36 -4.77 0.53 -12.34
CA PHE A 36 -4.22 1.08 -11.09
C PHE A 36 -5.33 1.79 -10.34
N THR A 37 -5.55 1.43 -9.07
CA THR A 37 -6.53 2.09 -8.21
C THR A 37 -6.18 1.94 -6.72
N ALA A 38 -6.99 2.53 -5.85
CA ALA A 38 -6.87 2.34 -4.40
C ALA A 38 -7.70 1.14 -3.92
N PRO A 39 -7.29 0.45 -2.85
CA PRO A 39 -8.07 -0.60 -2.20
C PRO A 39 -9.50 -0.18 -1.83
N THR A 40 -9.67 1.05 -1.35
CA THR A 40 -10.99 1.65 -1.03
C THR A 40 -11.95 1.59 -2.22
N ALA A 41 -11.49 1.81 -3.45
CA ALA A 41 -12.33 1.72 -4.64
C ALA A 41 -12.83 0.29 -4.88
N ILE A 42 -11.97 -0.71 -4.70
CA ILE A 42 -12.32 -2.12 -4.86
C ILE A 42 -13.27 -2.57 -3.73
N ARG A 43 -13.03 -2.14 -2.48
CA ARG A 43 -13.95 -2.41 -1.37
C ARG A 43 -15.35 -1.83 -1.62
N ALA A 44 -15.42 -0.61 -2.16
CA ALA A 44 -16.70 0.01 -2.50
C ALA A 44 -17.43 -0.80 -3.59
N ILE A 45 -16.72 -1.27 -4.62
CA ILE A 45 -17.32 -2.12 -5.68
C ILE A 45 -17.78 -3.46 -5.08
N LYS A 46 -16.94 -4.14 -4.30
CA LYS A 46 -17.28 -5.40 -3.62
C LYS A 46 -18.52 -5.28 -2.76
N LYS A 47 -18.69 -4.15 -2.06
CA LYS A 47 -19.89 -3.89 -1.24
C LYS A 47 -21.17 -3.78 -2.07
N GLU A 48 -21.10 -3.15 -3.24
CA GLU A 48 -22.26 -2.98 -4.13
C GLU A 48 -22.52 -4.22 -4.99
N ASP A 49 -21.50 -5.02 -5.27
CA ASP A 49 -21.55 -6.21 -6.13
C ASP A 49 -20.77 -7.38 -5.49
N PRO A 50 -21.21 -7.91 -4.34
CA PRO A 50 -20.47 -8.94 -3.62
C PRO A 50 -20.30 -10.25 -4.41
N ASP A 51 -21.22 -10.56 -5.31
CA ASP A 51 -21.23 -11.77 -6.13
C ASP A 51 -20.62 -11.56 -7.51
N GLY A 52 -20.10 -10.37 -7.82
CA GLY A 52 -19.44 -10.04 -9.08
C GLY A 52 -20.35 -10.09 -10.30
N GLU A 53 -21.64 -9.82 -10.13
CA GLU A 53 -22.62 -9.89 -11.23
C GLU A 53 -22.37 -8.84 -12.32
N PHE A 54 -21.86 -7.66 -11.94
CA PHE A 54 -21.44 -6.66 -12.92
C PHE A 54 -20.18 -7.08 -13.66
N ILE A 55 -19.25 -7.76 -13.00
CA ILE A 55 -18.00 -8.25 -13.61
C ILE A 55 -18.31 -9.19 -14.78
N LYS A 56 -19.28 -10.10 -14.58
CA LYS A 56 -19.67 -11.13 -15.56
C LYS A 56 -20.24 -10.56 -16.86
N GLN A 57 -20.65 -9.29 -16.88
CA GLN A 57 -21.25 -8.64 -18.04
C GLN A 57 -20.23 -8.12 -19.05
N TYR A 58 -18.94 -8.12 -18.70
CA TYR A 58 -17.90 -7.49 -19.50
C TYR A 58 -16.77 -8.45 -19.86
N ASP A 59 -16.22 -8.29 -21.05
CA ASP A 59 -15.01 -9.00 -21.47
C ASP A 59 -13.76 -8.34 -20.88
N LEU A 60 -13.21 -8.94 -19.84
CA LEU A 60 -12.00 -8.47 -19.16
C LEU A 60 -10.73 -9.20 -19.60
N SER A 61 -10.77 -9.96 -20.69
CA SER A 61 -9.63 -10.80 -21.17
C SER A 61 -8.37 -10.01 -21.50
N ALA A 62 -8.51 -8.71 -21.78
CA ALA A 62 -7.39 -7.81 -22.01
C ALA A 62 -6.62 -7.47 -20.72
N LEU A 63 -7.30 -7.49 -19.57
CA LEU A 63 -6.70 -7.11 -18.28
C LEU A 63 -5.70 -8.19 -17.82
N LYS A 64 -4.47 -7.79 -17.55
CA LYS A 64 -3.37 -8.68 -17.16
C LYS A 64 -2.96 -8.49 -15.71
N ASN A 65 -3.07 -7.25 -15.19
CA ASN A 65 -2.59 -6.91 -13.88
C ASN A 65 -3.47 -5.85 -13.23
N GLN A 66 -3.69 -5.98 -11.93
CA GLN A 66 -4.29 -4.98 -11.06
C GLN A 66 -3.25 -4.48 -10.07
N PHE A 67 -2.93 -3.19 -10.10
CA PHE A 67 -2.08 -2.54 -9.11
C PHE A 67 -2.93 -1.77 -8.10
N LEU A 68 -2.59 -1.93 -6.83
CA LEU A 68 -3.21 -1.23 -5.70
C LEU A 68 -2.16 -0.40 -4.96
N ALA A 69 -2.52 0.79 -4.54
CA ALA A 69 -1.69 1.64 -3.69
C ALA A 69 -2.51 2.67 -2.92
N GLY A 70 -1.84 3.34 -1.97
CA GLY A 70 -2.38 4.40 -1.14
C GLY A 70 -2.67 3.95 0.30
N GLU A 71 -3.03 2.69 0.46
CA GLU A 71 -3.24 2.00 1.73
C GLU A 71 -3.01 0.51 1.54
N ARG A 72 -2.82 -0.22 2.63
CA ARG A 72 -2.74 -1.69 2.57
C ARG A 72 -4.09 -2.26 2.12
N CYS A 73 -4.05 -3.21 1.20
CA CYS A 73 -5.25 -3.95 0.80
C CYS A 73 -5.47 -5.14 1.74
N ASP A 74 -6.66 -5.23 2.32
CA ASP A 74 -7.05 -6.36 3.14
C ASP A 74 -7.20 -7.65 2.32
N ASN A 75 -6.92 -8.79 2.96
CA ASN A 75 -6.90 -10.09 2.29
C ASN A 75 -8.27 -10.46 1.71
N ALA A 76 -9.36 -10.16 2.41
CA ALA A 76 -10.71 -10.47 1.95
C ALA A 76 -11.10 -9.72 0.67
N THR A 77 -10.56 -8.53 0.47
CA THR A 77 -10.75 -7.77 -0.77
C THR A 77 -9.91 -8.33 -1.92
N ILE A 78 -8.67 -8.74 -1.64
CA ILE A 78 -7.80 -9.40 -2.64
C ILE A 78 -8.41 -10.73 -3.08
N GLU A 79 -8.86 -11.56 -2.14
CA GLU A 79 -9.49 -12.86 -2.40
C GLU A 79 -10.75 -12.71 -3.23
N TRP A 80 -11.65 -11.77 -2.86
CA TRP A 80 -12.84 -11.46 -3.65
C TRP A 80 -12.49 -11.06 -5.09
N TYR A 81 -11.50 -10.17 -5.25
CA TYR A 81 -11.08 -9.72 -6.58
C TYR A 81 -10.57 -10.91 -7.41
N GLN A 82 -9.67 -11.72 -6.86
CA GLN A 82 -9.07 -12.87 -7.55
C GLN A 82 -10.06 -13.99 -7.85
N GLN A 83 -11.09 -14.14 -7.02
CA GLN A 83 -12.18 -15.11 -7.26
C GLN A 83 -12.96 -14.76 -8.54
N HIS A 84 -13.15 -13.47 -8.82
CA HIS A 84 -13.91 -13.02 -9.99
C HIS A 84 -13.02 -12.71 -11.20
N ILE A 85 -11.81 -12.23 -10.97
CA ILE A 85 -10.85 -11.84 -12.00
C ILE A 85 -9.50 -12.50 -11.66
N PRO A 86 -9.20 -13.68 -12.24
CA PRO A 86 -8.04 -14.49 -11.86
C PRO A 86 -6.73 -13.96 -12.47
N ILE A 87 -6.36 -12.74 -12.09
CA ILE A 87 -5.11 -12.08 -12.47
C ILE A 87 -4.32 -11.69 -11.23
N PRO A 88 -3.02 -11.39 -11.35
CA PRO A 88 -2.24 -10.87 -10.23
C PRO A 88 -2.81 -9.54 -9.72
N VAL A 89 -3.12 -9.49 -8.42
CA VAL A 89 -3.42 -8.27 -7.67
C VAL A 89 -2.15 -7.88 -6.93
N ILE A 90 -1.59 -6.75 -7.31
CA ILE A 90 -0.26 -6.33 -6.88
C ILE A 90 -0.40 -5.12 -5.99
N ASP A 91 -0.16 -5.33 -4.71
CA ASP A 91 0.08 -4.24 -3.77
C ASP A 91 1.50 -3.74 -3.96
N HIS A 92 1.73 -2.43 -3.79
CA HIS A 92 3.05 -1.84 -3.88
C HIS A 92 3.14 -0.62 -2.97
N TRP A 93 4.34 -0.40 -2.44
CA TRP A 93 4.59 0.65 -1.48
C TRP A 93 5.45 1.76 -2.07
N TRP A 94 4.99 2.97 -1.90
CA TRP A 94 5.66 4.20 -2.29
C TRP A 94 5.21 5.37 -1.40
N GLN A 95 5.92 6.46 -1.49
CA GLN A 95 5.60 7.69 -0.78
C GLN A 95 5.63 8.87 -1.77
N THR A 96 4.99 9.97 -1.42
CA THR A 96 5.11 11.22 -2.19
C THR A 96 6.57 11.61 -2.37
N GLU A 97 7.38 11.37 -1.36
CA GLU A 97 8.81 11.61 -1.29
C GLU A 97 9.61 10.77 -2.29
N SER A 98 9.17 9.59 -2.60
CA SER A 98 9.86 8.73 -3.58
C SER A 98 9.42 8.97 -5.02
N GLY A 99 8.21 9.48 -5.24
CA GLY A 99 7.63 9.73 -6.56
C GLY A 99 7.46 8.49 -7.45
N TRP A 100 7.86 7.33 -6.94
CA TRP A 100 7.87 6.02 -7.61
C TRP A 100 7.81 4.91 -6.55
N PRO A 101 7.29 3.71 -6.89
CA PRO A 101 7.32 2.58 -5.99
C PRO A 101 8.74 2.23 -5.54
N MET A 102 8.94 2.14 -4.24
CA MET A 102 10.17 1.65 -3.61
C MET A 102 10.15 0.13 -3.46
N VAL A 103 8.95 -0.43 -3.30
CA VAL A 103 8.71 -1.87 -3.21
C VAL A 103 7.54 -2.22 -4.13
N ALA A 104 7.74 -3.16 -5.04
CA ALA A 104 6.71 -3.63 -5.98
C ALA A 104 7.08 -4.96 -6.62
N ASN A 105 6.09 -5.65 -7.20
CA ASN A 105 6.32 -6.74 -8.12
C ASN A 105 6.71 -6.18 -9.49
N SER A 106 7.98 -6.26 -9.83
CA SER A 106 8.54 -5.67 -11.07
C SER A 106 8.27 -6.56 -12.28
N LEU A 107 7.01 -6.73 -12.66
CA LEU A 107 6.52 -7.64 -13.72
C LEU A 107 7.26 -7.52 -15.06
N GLY A 108 7.81 -6.35 -15.38
CA GLY A 108 8.59 -6.15 -16.60
C GLY A 108 9.98 -6.80 -16.56
N ILE A 109 10.44 -7.23 -15.40
CA ILE A 109 11.73 -7.89 -15.18
C ILE A 109 11.48 -9.36 -14.85
N GLU A 110 10.74 -9.63 -13.81
CA GLU A 110 10.40 -10.95 -13.31
C GLU A 110 9.03 -10.91 -12.60
N GLN A 111 8.17 -11.86 -12.92
CA GLN A 111 6.92 -12.02 -12.18
C GLN A 111 7.19 -12.82 -10.91
N MET A 112 7.17 -12.14 -9.78
CA MET A 112 7.32 -12.77 -8.47
C MET A 112 5.97 -13.26 -7.95
N LEU A 113 6.01 -14.26 -7.05
CA LEU A 113 4.81 -14.70 -6.33
C LEU A 113 4.20 -13.53 -5.57
N VAL A 114 2.89 -13.37 -5.66
CA VAL A 114 2.17 -12.38 -4.84
C VAL A 114 1.86 -13.03 -3.49
N LYS A 115 2.42 -12.46 -2.42
CA LYS A 115 2.09 -12.83 -1.04
C LYS A 115 1.07 -11.82 -0.50
N PRO A 116 -0.10 -12.24 -0.01
CA PRO A 116 -1.10 -11.32 0.56
C PRO A 116 -0.49 -10.43 1.64
N GLY A 117 -0.80 -9.13 1.59
CA GLY A 117 -0.28 -8.13 2.52
C GLY A 117 1.16 -7.66 2.28
N SER A 118 1.86 -8.24 1.31
CA SER A 118 3.20 -7.81 0.94
C SER A 118 3.22 -6.93 -0.30
N ALA A 119 3.97 -5.84 -0.24
CA ALA A 119 4.30 -5.03 -1.41
C ALA A 119 5.36 -5.68 -2.33
N THR A 120 5.77 -6.91 -2.06
CA THR A 120 6.74 -7.75 -2.76
C THR A 120 8.18 -7.42 -2.39
N LYS A 121 9.03 -6.98 -3.32
CA LYS A 121 10.47 -6.74 -3.07
C LYS A 121 10.88 -5.33 -3.51
N ALA A 122 12.03 -4.91 -3.01
CA ALA A 122 12.62 -3.63 -3.40
C ALA A 122 12.76 -3.52 -4.93
N VAL A 123 12.32 -2.40 -5.48
CA VAL A 123 12.52 -2.06 -6.89
C VAL A 123 13.98 -1.71 -7.14
N CYS A 124 14.47 -1.96 -8.35
CA CYS A 124 15.85 -1.66 -8.73
C CYS A 124 16.26 -0.24 -8.33
N GLY A 125 17.38 -0.15 -7.63
CA GLY A 125 17.93 1.10 -7.10
C GLY A 125 17.60 1.40 -5.65
N TYR A 126 16.65 0.67 -5.04
CA TYR A 126 16.33 0.80 -3.62
C TYR A 126 16.91 -0.36 -2.81
N ASP A 127 17.51 -0.05 -1.67
CA ASP A 127 17.98 -1.03 -0.67
C ASP A 127 17.19 -0.79 0.63
N ILE A 128 16.10 -1.53 0.77
CA ILE A 128 15.20 -1.45 1.92
C ILE A 128 15.78 -2.24 3.08
N ARG A 129 15.80 -1.65 4.28
CA ARG A 129 16.23 -2.30 5.52
C ARG A 129 15.18 -2.09 6.61
N ILE A 130 15.19 -2.97 7.60
CA ILE A 130 14.33 -2.87 8.77
C ILE A 130 15.22 -2.70 9.99
N PHE A 131 15.04 -1.61 10.72
CA PHE A 131 15.87 -1.26 11.86
C PHE A 131 15.05 -1.21 13.14
N ASN A 132 15.72 -1.54 14.26
CA ASN A 132 15.19 -1.18 15.58
C ASN A 132 15.45 0.31 15.87
N GLU A 133 14.97 0.80 17.02
CA GLU A 133 15.14 2.19 17.43
C GLU A 133 16.61 2.61 17.63
N ASN A 134 17.51 1.65 17.83
CA ASN A 134 18.97 1.89 18.01
C ASN A 134 19.74 1.92 16.68
N GLY A 135 19.08 1.64 15.53
CA GLY A 135 19.71 1.60 14.21
C GLY A 135 20.37 0.25 13.88
N GLU A 136 20.04 -0.81 14.61
CA GLU A 136 20.50 -2.16 14.32
C GLU A 136 19.52 -2.83 13.34
N GLU A 137 20.06 -3.48 12.30
CA GLU A 137 19.23 -4.23 11.33
C GLU A 137 18.60 -5.46 12.00
N LEU A 138 17.30 -5.60 11.83
CA LEU A 138 16.50 -6.70 12.37
C LEU A 138 16.56 -7.94 11.46
N ASN A 139 16.33 -9.10 12.06
CA ASN A 139 16.23 -10.36 11.32
C ASN A 139 14.89 -10.47 10.56
N ALA A 140 14.77 -11.52 9.74
CA ALA A 140 13.51 -11.83 9.07
C ALA A 140 12.36 -12.01 10.08
N ASN A 141 11.17 -11.52 9.71
CA ASN A 141 9.94 -11.55 10.51
C ASN A 141 9.96 -10.70 11.80
N GLU A 142 11.00 -9.91 12.02
CA GLU A 142 11.03 -8.93 13.12
C GLU A 142 10.56 -7.57 12.59
N GLU A 143 9.59 -6.98 13.28
CA GLU A 143 9.01 -5.69 12.93
C GLU A 143 9.85 -4.54 13.46
N GLY A 144 10.02 -3.49 12.61
CA GLY A 144 10.78 -2.30 12.96
C GLY A 144 10.52 -1.14 12.01
N LEU A 145 11.44 -0.19 12.02
CA LEU A 145 11.40 1.00 11.17
C LEU A 145 11.88 0.66 9.76
N VAL A 146 11.07 1.00 8.77
CA VAL A 146 11.45 0.84 7.36
C VAL A 146 12.37 1.99 6.95
N VAL A 147 13.60 1.66 6.57
CA VAL A 147 14.60 2.62 6.11
C VAL A 147 15.14 2.25 4.74
N VAL A 148 15.64 3.24 4.01
CA VAL A 148 16.22 3.04 2.69
C VAL A 148 17.68 3.50 2.70
N LYS A 149 18.58 2.61 2.32
CA LYS A 149 20.01 2.93 2.27
C LYS A 149 20.31 3.94 1.15
N LEU A 150 21.14 4.92 1.46
CA LEU A 150 21.59 5.93 0.49
C LEU A 150 22.69 5.38 -0.44
N PRO A 151 22.82 5.90 -1.67
CA PRO A 151 22.03 7.00 -2.26
C PRO A 151 20.64 6.56 -2.74
N LEU A 152 19.66 7.44 -2.64
CA LEU A 152 18.34 7.20 -3.26
C LEU A 152 18.43 7.32 -4.79
N PRO A 153 17.62 6.57 -5.56
CA PRO A 153 17.55 6.73 -7.01
C PRO A 153 17.10 8.13 -7.44
N PRO A 154 17.42 8.56 -8.67
CA PRO A 154 16.85 9.78 -9.23
C PRO A 154 15.31 9.77 -9.24
N GLY A 155 14.69 10.93 -9.00
CA GLY A 155 13.23 11.08 -8.92
C GLY A 155 12.69 11.16 -7.51
N ASN A 156 13.50 10.84 -6.50
CA ASN A 156 13.14 11.09 -5.12
C ASN A 156 13.13 12.59 -4.79
N MET A 157 12.43 12.96 -3.73
CA MET A 157 12.34 14.32 -3.23
C MET A 157 13.72 14.95 -3.03
N LEU A 158 13.91 16.14 -3.59
CA LEU A 158 15.20 16.87 -3.52
C LEU A 158 15.31 17.78 -2.28
N GLY A 159 14.19 18.05 -1.62
CA GLY A 159 14.16 18.93 -0.45
C GLY A 159 12.76 19.39 -0.08
N ILE A 160 12.66 20.15 1.00
CA ILE A 160 11.47 20.90 1.39
C ILE A 160 11.71 22.38 1.00
N TRP A 161 10.71 22.98 0.37
CA TRP A 161 10.79 24.37 -0.11
C TRP A 161 11.28 25.32 0.99
N GLU A 162 12.37 26.01 0.71
CA GLU A 162 13.05 26.96 1.62
C GLU A 162 13.33 26.43 3.05
N ASN A 163 13.39 25.09 3.24
CA ASN A 163 13.60 24.49 4.56
C ASN A 163 14.47 23.25 4.54
N GLU A 164 15.74 23.41 4.18
CA GLU A 164 16.72 22.31 4.16
C GLU A 164 16.95 21.69 5.53
N THR A 165 16.89 22.49 6.59
CA THR A 165 17.06 22.01 7.97
C THR A 165 15.97 21.01 8.33
N ARG A 166 14.70 21.32 8.03
CA ARG A 166 13.59 20.41 8.25
C ARG A 166 13.70 19.15 7.38
N PHE A 167 14.13 19.30 6.13
CA PHE A 167 14.34 18.16 5.24
C PHE A 167 15.33 17.16 5.82
N LYS A 168 16.51 17.63 6.24
CA LYS A 168 17.53 16.78 6.86
C LYS A 168 17.04 16.18 8.18
N ALA A 169 16.42 16.98 9.02
CA ALA A 169 15.94 16.56 10.34
C ALA A 169 14.85 15.47 10.24
N SER A 170 13.91 15.60 9.29
CA SER A 170 12.78 14.69 9.16
C SER A 170 13.17 13.33 8.55
N TYR A 171 14.12 13.31 7.61
CA TYR A 171 14.34 12.12 6.79
C TYR A 171 15.72 11.49 6.93
N PHE A 172 16.74 12.21 7.42
CA PHE A 172 18.13 11.74 7.34
C PHE A 172 18.92 11.86 8.66
N SER A 173 18.32 12.40 9.72
CA SER A 173 19.05 12.65 10.96
C SER A 173 19.06 11.48 11.94
N LYS A 174 18.09 10.55 11.83
CA LYS A 174 17.94 9.46 12.80
C LYS A 174 18.99 8.37 12.59
N PHE A 175 19.25 7.99 11.33
CA PHE A 175 20.21 6.95 10.98
C PHE A 175 21.14 7.45 9.88
N ASP A 176 22.44 7.56 10.18
CA ASP A 176 23.43 8.01 9.20
C ASP A 176 23.50 7.07 8.00
N GLY A 177 23.47 7.64 6.79
CA GLY A 177 23.47 6.87 5.55
C GLY A 177 22.13 6.23 5.14
N TYR A 178 21.01 6.59 5.83
CA TYR A 178 19.69 6.06 5.52
C TYR A 178 18.63 7.15 5.45
N TYR A 179 17.66 6.93 4.57
CA TYR A 179 16.40 7.66 4.53
C TYR A 179 15.39 6.97 5.44
N LEU A 180 14.78 7.72 6.36
CA LEU A 180 13.72 7.24 7.24
C LEU A 180 12.36 7.46 6.57
N SER A 181 11.63 6.39 6.29
CA SER A 181 10.32 6.48 5.63
C SER A 181 9.20 6.97 6.56
N GLY A 182 9.34 6.74 7.86
CA GLY A 182 8.27 6.95 8.83
C GLY A 182 7.20 5.85 8.80
N ASP A 183 7.47 4.73 8.09
CA ASP A 183 6.64 3.54 8.09
C ASP A 183 7.28 2.44 8.93
N GLY A 184 6.44 1.61 9.54
CA GLY A 184 6.80 0.35 10.17
C GLY A 184 6.65 -0.81 9.19
N GLY A 185 7.37 -1.90 9.43
CA GLY A 185 7.27 -3.09 8.60
C GLY A 185 8.30 -4.15 8.95
N TYR A 186 8.26 -5.23 8.21
CA TYR A 186 9.23 -6.33 8.32
C TYR A 186 9.53 -6.93 6.96
N LYS A 187 10.58 -7.73 6.89
CA LYS A 187 10.87 -8.62 5.76
C LYS A 187 10.68 -10.06 6.19
N ASP A 188 10.13 -10.90 5.32
CA ASP A 188 10.17 -12.33 5.54
C ASP A 188 11.51 -12.95 5.13
N GLU A 189 11.65 -14.27 5.32
CA GLU A 189 12.85 -15.04 4.98
C GLU A 189 13.18 -15.03 3.48
N ASP A 190 12.19 -14.82 2.61
CA ASP A 190 12.35 -14.70 1.17
C ASP A 190 12.66 -13.26 0.72
N GLY A 191 12.72 -12.30 1.67
CA GLY A 191 12.99 -10.88 1.45
C GLY A 191 11.79 -10.09 0.93
N TYR A 192 10.58 -10.62 1.10
CA TYR A 192 9.35 -9.88 0.84
C TYR A 192 9.11 -8.85 1.94
N VAL A 193 8.73 -7.64 1.53
CA VAL A 193 8.51 -6.50 2.44
C VAL A 193 7.04 -6.38 2.76
N PHE A 194 6.72 -6.29 4.04
CA PHE A 194 5.38 -6.05 4.57
C PHE A 194 5.40 -4.72 5.31
N ILE A 195 4.53 -3.80 4.89
CA ILE A 195 4.34 -2.50 5.55
C ILE A 195 3.19 -2.65 6.53
N THR A 196 3.45 -2.34 7.81
CA THR A 196 2.46 -2.50 8.90
C THR A 196 1.72 -1.20 9.22
N GLY A 197 2.18 -0.07 8.69
CA GLY A 197 1.55 1.23 8.85
C GLY A 197 2.55 2.34 9.15
N ARG A 198 2.03 3.53 9.49
CA ARG A 198 2.84 4.67 9.90
C ARG A 198 3.35 4.48 11.33
N THR A 199 4.59 4.86 11.58
CA THR A 199 5.18 4.80 12.93
C THR A 199 4.65 5.90 13.85
N ASP A 200 4.04 6.95 13.29
CA ASP A 200 3.38 8.05 13.99
C ASP A 200 1.88 7.78 14.27
N ASP A 201 1.28 6.78 13.60
CA ASP A 201 -0.12 6.37 13.80
C ASP A 201 -0.28 5.24 14.83
N VAL A 202 0.71 5.05 15.69
CA VAL A 202 0.70 4.02 16.75
C VAL A 202 0.04 4.58 18.01
N ILE A 203 -0.92 3.83 18.56
CA ILE A 203 -1.56 4.14 19.82
C ILE A 203 -0.78 3.52 20.99
N ASN A 204 -0.35 4.33 21.95
CA ASN A 204 0.38 3.86 23.11
C ASN A 204 -0.56 3.63 24.29
N VAL A 205 -0.94 2.37 24.52
CA VAL A 205 -1.84 1.96 25.60
C VAL A 205 -1.01 1.36 26.74
N ALA A 206 -0.85 2.06 27.85
CA ALA A 206 -0.13 1.57 29.04
C ALA A 206 1.26 0.98 28.70
N GLY A 207 1.97 1.57 27.74
CA GLY A 207 3.29 1.11 27.29
C GLY A 207 3.27 0.09 26.16
N HIS A 208 2.10 -0.39 25.74
CA HIS A 208 1.96 -1.23 24.56
C HIS A 208 1.70 -0.38 23.32
N ARG A 209 2.46 -0.64 22.26
CA ARG A 209 2.28 0.02 20.95
C ARG A 209 1.30 -0.81 20.10
N LEU A 210 0.18 -0.19 19.74
CA LEU A 210 -0.87 -0.83 18.95
C LEU A 210 -0.94 -0.15 17.59
N SER A 211 -0.86 -0.93 16.52
CA SER A 211 -1.02 -0.42 15.15
C SER A 211 -2.51 -0.11 14.87
N THR A 212 -2.79 1.11 14.45
CA THR A 212 -4.15 1.49 14.00
C THR A 212 -4.57 0.66 12.79
N ALA A 213 -3.64 0.43 11.85
CA ALA A 213 -3.89 -0.32 10.64
C ALA A 213 -4.28 -1.80 10.91
N GLU A 214 -3.64 -2.46 11.88
CA GLU A 214 -4.01 -3.83 12.26
C GLU A 214 -5.41 -3.89 12.89
N MET A 215 -5.74 -2.92 13.74
CA MET A 215 -7.08 -2.85 14.33
C MET A 215 -8.14 -2.56 13.26
N GLU A 216 -7.87 -1.66 12.34
CA GLU A 216 -8.74 -1.34 11.21
C GLU A 216 -8.95 -2.58 10.32
N GLU A 217 -7.89 -3.36 10.04
CA GLU A 217 -8.02 -4.60 9.26
C GLU A 217 -8.94 -5.61 9.94
N ILE A 218 -8.80 -5.79 11.28
CA ILE A 218 -9.65 -6.69 12.06
C ILE A 218 -11.10 -6.22 12.04
N VAL A 219 -11.35 -4.94 12.26
CA VAL A 219 -12.71 -4.36 12.25
C VAL A 219 -13.33 -4.43 10.86
N ALA A 220 -12.56 -4.09 9.82
CA ALA A 220 -13.00 -4.13 8.42
C ALA A 220 -13.27 -5.56 7.92
N SER A 221 -12.71 -6.59 8.56
CA SER A 221 -13.00 -7.98 8.20
C SER A 221 -14.45 -8.39 8.50
N HIS A 222 -15.16 -7.64 9.36
CA HIS A 222 -16.56 -7.93 9.67
C HIS A 222 -17.48 -7.53 8.50
N GLN A 223 -18.31 -8.45 8.03
CA GLN A 223 -19.15 -8.29 6.84
C GLN A 223 -20.08 -7.06 6.85
N SER A 224 -20.43 -6.54 8.02
CA SER A 224 -21.29 -5.36 8.16
C SER A 224 -20.52 -4.05 8.21
N VAL A 225 -19.19 -4.08 8.22
CA VAL A 225 -18.32 -2.91 8.24
C VAL A 225 -17.85 -2.61 6.83
N ALA A 226 -18.15 -1.41 6.34
CA ALA A 226 -17.74 -0.97 5.01
C ALA A 226 -16.40 -0.26 5.04
N GLU A 227 -16.19 0.53 6.10
CA GLU A 227 -15.02 1.36 6.33
C GLU A 227 -14.94 1.65 7.83
N CYS A 228 -13.74 1.70 8.36
CA CYS A 228 -13.47 2.09 9.74
C CYS A 228 -12.20 2.93 9.80
N ALA A 229 -12.05 3.66 10.87
CA ALA A 229 -10.83 4.35 11.24
C ALA A 229 -10.60 4.15 12.73
N VAL A 230 -9.37 3.90 13.13
CA VAL A 230 -8.98 3.77 14.53
C VAL A 230 -8.09 4.93 14.90
N ILE A 231 -8.47 5.67 15.93
CA ILE A 231 -7.72 6.81 16.45
C ILE A 231 -7.37 6.62 17.93
N GLY A 232 -6.21 7.15 18.32
CA GLY A 232 -5.83 7.21 19.73
C GLY A 232 -6.49 8.40 20.42
N ILE A 233 -7.28 8.16 21.45
CA ILE A 233 -7.80 9.21 22.32
C ILE A 233 -7.04 9.21 23.65
N HIS A 234 -6.90 10.40 24.26
CA HIS A 234 -6.23 10.56 25.54
C HIS A 234 -6.99 9.83 26.66
N ASP A 235 -6.26 9.07 27.47
CA ASP A 235 -6.75 8.41 28.68
C ASP A 235 -5.81 8.75 29.85
N GLU A 236 -6.36 9.20 30.98
CA GLU A 236 -5.57 9.67 32.13
C GLU A 236 -4.72 8.54 32.77
N LEU A 237 -5.15 7.30 32.68
CA LEU A 237 -4.48 6.15 33.29
C LEU A 237 -3.55 5.43 32.32
N LYS A 238 -3.97 5.27 31.08
CA LYS A 238 -3.29 4.44 30.09
C LYS A 238 -2.48 5.25 29.08
N GLY A 239 -2.55 6.58 29.13
CA GLY A 239 -1.94 7.50 28.17
C GLY A 239 -2.83 7.67 26.93
N GLN A 240 -3.08 6.59 26.20
CA GLN A 240 -4.03 6.55 25.08
C GLN A 240 -4.86 5.28 25.13
N VAL A 241 -6.04 5.32 24.50
CA VAL A 241 -6.87 4.15 24.21
C VAL A 241 -7.41 4.26 22.78
N PRO A 242 -7.61 3.14 22.07
CA PRO A 242 -8.19 3.14 20.74
C PRO A 242 -9.69 3.45 20.80
N LEU A 243 -10.16 4.23 19.84
CA LEU A 243 -11.56 4.51 19.54
C LEU A 243 -11.84 4.18 18.08
#